data_6d67483dae93de96637b44de0e50ea39
#
_entry.id   6d67483dae93de96637b44de0e50ea39
#
_cell.length_a   1.000
_cell.length_b   1.000
_cell.length_c   1.000
_cell.angle_alpha   90.00
_cell.angle_beta   90.00
_cell.angle_gamma   90.00
#
_symmetry.space_group_name_H-M   'P 1'
#
loop_
_entity.id
_entity.type
_entity.pdbx_description
1 polymer ?
#
loop_
_entity_poly.entity_id
_entity_poly.type
_entity_poly.pdbx_seq_one_letter_code
_entity_poly.pdbx_strand_id
1 'polypeptide(L)'
;MLHIRNLSYHPTASIQPILSGIDLDLPAQQLGVIVGPSGSGKSTLMDILAGLAEHSSGSIFWREQELNLLYLQQLCGIVFQFPERHFCGGTILEELRLGHPDLTSDRVRKALGEVGLGDLSLQTSPHALSGGQQRRLALAVQLIRQPQILLLDEPTAGLDWSMRRQLVSLLAQLKTQWTLLVVSHDATELLEIADCAWQISNGKLKEIPVAQLKAQLMITNSIGAKG
;
A
#
# COMPACT_ATOMS: atom_id res chain seq x y z
N MET A 1 14.57 -0.01 8.27
CA MET A 1 14.51 0.98 7.20
C MET A 1 14.51 0.22 5.89
N LEU A 2 13.63 0.57 4.96
CA LEU A 2 13.62 0.08 3.60
C LEU A 2 14.54 0.97 2.76
N HIS A 3 15.49 0.38 2.06
CA HIS A 3 16.34 1.05 1.10
C HIS A 3 16.19 0.42 -0.27
N ILE A 4 15.99 1.24 -1.28
CA ILE A 4 16.02 0.85 -2.69
C ILE A 4 17.18 1.61 -3.33
N ARG A 5 18.02 0.92 -4.09
CA ARG A 5 19.20 1.49 -4.73
C ARG A 5 19.26 1.15 -6.21
N ASN A 6 19.21 2.19 -7.04
CA ASN A 6 19.34 2.13 -8.49
C ASN A 6 18.46 1.05 -9.15
N LEU A 7 17.25 0.86 -8.62
CA LEU A 7 16.34 -0.19 -9.09
C LEU A 7 15.76 0.18 -10.44
N SER A 8 15.87 -0.75 -11.37
CA SER A 8 15.30 -0.61 -12.72
C SER A 8 14.51 -1.86 -13.10
N TYR A 9 13.47 -1.65 -13.90
CA TYR A 9 12.63 -2.72 -14.41
C TYR A 9 12.32 -2.52 -15.88
N HIS A 10 12.69 -3.51 -16.67
CA HIS A 10 12.51 -3.54 -18.11
C HIS A 10 11.85 -4.87 -18.50
N PRO A 11 10.52 -4.91 -18.73
CA PRO A 11 9.86 -6.11 -19.23
C PRO A 11 10.43 -6.53 -20.58
N THR A 12 10.61 -7.83 -20.79
CA THR A 12 11.17 -8.42 -22.02
C THR A 12 10.42 -8.01 -23.30
N ALA A 13 9.12 -7.72 -23.18
CA ALA A 13 8.27 -7.31 -24.29
C ALA A 13 8.19 -5.78 -24.50
N SER A 14 8.86 -4.99 -23.69
CA SER A 14 8.82 -3.52 -23.77
C SER A 14 10.06 -2.97 -24.46
N ILE A 15 9.88 -1.90 -25.26
CA ILE A 15 11.00 -1.18 -25.89
C ILE A 15 11.73 -0.28 -24.88
N GLN A 16 11.01 0.20 -23.83
CA GLN A 16 11.55 1.12 -22.84
C GLN A 16 11.38 0.55 -21.43
N PRO A 17 12.29 0.86 -20.50
CA PRO A 17 12.13 0.49 -19.10
C PRO A 17 10.92 1.20 -18.50
N ILE A 18 10.18 0.50 -17.63
CA ILE A 18 9.08 1.06 -16.85
C ILE A 18 9.62 1.84 -15.64
N LEU A 19 10.69 1.32 -15.01
CA LEU A 19 11.39 1.98 -13.91
C LEU A 19 12.87 2.11 -14.26
N SER A 20 13.48 3.25 -13.91
CA SER A 20 14.86 3.57 -14.27
C SER A 20 15.58 4.26 -13.09
N GLY A 21 16.48 3.53 -12.44
CA GLY A 21 17.33 4.07 -11.40
C GLY A 21 16.53 4.64 -10.22
N ILE A 22 15.60 3.85 -9.66
CA ILE A 22 14.81 4.25 -8.51
C ILE A 22 15.67 4.15 -7.24
N ASP A 23 15.76 5.25 -6.51
CA ASP A 23 16.32 5.33 -5.16
C ASP A 23 15.22 5.76 -4.19
N LEU A 24 15.11 5.05 -3.05
CA LEU A 24 14.11 5.36 -2.01
C LEU A 24 14.63 4.94 -0.64
N ASP A 25 14.43 5.80 0.34
CA ASP A 25 14.72 5.55 1.75
C ASP A 25 13.47 5.76 2.60
N LEU A 26 12.90 4.70 3.16
CA LEU A 26 11.75 4.77 4.03
C LEU A 26 12.11 4.21 5.41
N PRO A 27 12.16 5.05 6.46
CA PRO A 27 12.39 4.60 7.82
C PRO A 27 11.30 3.63 8.31
N ALA A 28 11.68 2.73 9.23
CA ALA A 28 10.70 1.84 9.86
C ALA A 28 9.65 2.64 10.66
N GLN A 29 8.42 2.13 10.69
CA GLN A 29 7.30 2.74 11.40
C GLN A 29 6.99 4.18 10.93
N GLN A 30 7.19 4.42 9.65
CA GLN A 30 6.79 5.65 8.96
C GLN A 30 5.87 5.35 7.78
N LEU A 31 5.13 6.35 7.38
CA LEU A 31 4.28 6.31 6.20
C LEU A 31 4.92 7.14 5.09
N GLY A 32 5.30 6.45 4.01
CA GLY A 32 5.77 7.06 2.77
C GLY A 32 4.66 7.13 1.73
N VAL A 33 4.58 8.23 0.99
CA VAL A 33 3.63 8.41 -0.09
C VAL A 33 4.35 8.65 -1.41
N ILE A 34 4.04 7.85 -2.43
CA ILE A 34 4.51 8.07 -3.80
C ILE A 34 3.34 8.59 -4.63
N VAL A 35 3.47 9.77 -5.21
CA VAL A 35 2.47 10.34 -6.10
C VAL A 35 2.96 10.35 -7.55
N GLY A 36 2.01 10.24 -8.48
CA GLY A 36 2.33 10.33 -9.91
C GLY A 36 1.15 9.98 -10.79
N PRO A 37 1.17 10.37 -12.07
CA PRO A 37 0.11 10.09 -13.01
C PRO A 37 -0.07 8.59 -13.26
N SER A 38 -1.22 8.20 -13.84
CA SER A 38 -1.44 6.83 -14.29
C SER A 38 -0.37 6.44 -15.32
N GLY A 39 0.10 5.18 -15.25
CA GLY A 39 1.15 4.68 -16.13
C GLY A 39 2.58 5.13 -15.78
N SER A 40 2.81 5.85 -14.67
CA SER A 40 4.16 6.30 -14.28
C SER A 40 5.06 5.22 -13.68
N GLY A 41 4.56 4.00 -13.44
CA GLY A 41 5.30 2.89 -12.85
C GLY A 41 5.00 2.61 -11.37
N LYS A 42 4.01 3.28 -10.75
CA LYS A 42 3.65 3.10 -9.32
C LYS A 42 3.31 1.65 -8.97
N SER A 43 2.33 1.07 -9.66
CA SER A 43 1.90 -0.33 -9.40
C SER A 43 3.01 -1.32 -9.73
N THR A 44 3.81 -1.06 -10.77
CA THR A 44 4.99 -1.89 -11.07
C THR A 44 6.01 -1.88 -9.92
N LEU A 45 6.26 -0.71 -9.32
CA LEU A 45 7.13 -0.63 -8.13
C LEU A 45 6.53 -1.41 -6.96
N MET A 46 5.21 -1.32 -6.75
CA MET A 46 4.52 -2.08 -5.71
C MET A 46 4.60 -3.59 -5.95
N ASP A 47 4.43 -4.05 -7.19
CA ASP A 47 4.54 -5.46 -7.56
C ASP A 47 5.96 -6.01 -7.26
N ILE A 48 7.00 -5.23 -7.59
CA ILE A 48 8.38 -5.61 -7.28
C ILE A 48 8.61 -5.70 -5.77
N LEU A 49 8.16 -4.71 -5.00
CA LEU A 49 8.31 -4.70 -3.55
C LEU A 49 7.48 -5.77 -2.85
N ALA A 50 6.37 -6.19 -3.45
CA ALA A 50 5.58 -7.32 -2.97
C ALA A 50 6.19 -8.70 -3.35
N GLY A 51 7.29 -8.71 -4.13
CA GLY A 51 7.88 -9.95 -4.65
C GLY A 51 7.02 -10.64 -5.71
N LEU A 52 6.17 -9.91 -6.42
CA LEU A 52 5.33 -10.42 -7.51
C LEU A 52 5.98 -10.27 -8.87
N ALA A 53 6.97 -9.38 -8.98
CA ALA A 53 7.79 -9.18 -10.17
C ALA A 53 9.26 -9.05 -9.78
N GLU A 54 10.16 -9.57 -10.62
CA GLU A 54 11.60 -9.46 -10.42
C GLU A 54 12.13 -8.23 -11.15
N HIS A 55 12.90 -7.39 -10.47
CA HIS A 55 13.54 -6.22 -11.07
C HIS A 55 14.70 -6.62 -11.97
N SER A 56 15.02 -5.79 -12.96
CA SER A 56 16.08 -6.09 -13.93
C SER A 56 17.49 -5.76 -13.41
N SER A 57 17.60 -4.74 -12.54
CA SER A 57 18.85 -4.33 -11.90
C SER A 57 18.58 -3.50 -10.65
N GLY A 58 19.61 -3.29 -9.83
CA GLY A 58 19.53 -2.59 -8.54
C GLY A 58 19.36 -3.55 -7.39
N SER A 59 19.16 -3.03 -6.19
CA SER A 59 19.04 -3.82 -4.97
C SER A 59 18.00 -3.22 -4.02
N ILE A 60 17.35 -4.08 -3.22
CA ILE A 60 16.38 -3.72 -2.20
C ILE A 60 16.90 -4.26 -0.86
N PHE A 61 16.91 -3.43 0.17
CA PHE A 61 17.39 -3.81 1.50
C PHE A 61 16.34 -3.51 2.57
N TRP A 62 16.28 -4.38 3.56
CA TRP A 62 15.58 -4.14 4.82
C TRP A 62 16.53 -4.34 5.99
N ARG A 63 16.72 -3.30 6.82
CA ARG A 63 17.66 -3.36 7.96
C ARG A 63 19.05 -3.90 7.56
N GLU A 64 19.60 -3.36 6.48
CA GLU A 64 20.93 -3.71 5.92
C GLU A 64 21.01 -5.09 5.24
N GLN A 65 19.97 -5.91 5.31
CA GLN A 65 19.89 -7.18 4.61
C GLN A 65 19.32 -6.99 3.21
N GLU A 66 20.06 -7.45 2.20
CA GLU A 66 19.56 -7.47 0.82
C GLU A 66 18.43 -8.50 0.68
N LEU A 67 17.37 -8.11 -0.01
CA LEU A 67 16.16 -8.90 -0.14
C LEU A 67 16.08 -9.52 -1.53
N ASN A 68 15.85 -10.82 -1.59
CA ASN A 68 15.42 -11.50 -2.80
C ASN A 68 13.88 -11.57 -2.87
N LEU A 69 13.36 -12.11 -3.97
CA LEU A 69 11.93 -12.23 -4.22
C LEU A 69 11.17 -12.94 -3.07
N LEU A 70 11.71 -14.04 -2.54
CA LEU A 70 11.06 -14.81 -1.47
C LEU A 70 11.01 -14.03 -0.15
N TYR A 71 12.09 -13.31 0.17
CA TYR A 71 12.11 -12.46 1.36
C TYR A 71 11.14 -11.29 1.24
N LEU A 72 11.00 -10.69 0.04
CA LEU A 72 10.01 -9.64 -0.21
C LEU A 72 8.58 -10.15 0.02
N GLN A 73 8.24 -11.34 -0.48
CA GLN A 73 6.92 -11.96 -0.27
C GLN A 73 6.60 -12.25 1.21
N GLN A 74 7.61 -12.52 2.02
CA GLN A 74 7.44 -12.73 3.47
C GLN A 74 7.37 -11.43 4.24
N LEU A 75 8.16 -10.44 3.84
CA LEU A 75 8.32 -9.17 4.52
C LEU A 75 7.16 -8.21 4.26
N CYS A 76 6.64 -8.21 3.04
CA CYS A 76 5.64 -7.25 2.57
C CYS A 76 4.25 -7.88 2.52
N GLY A 77 3.27 -7.12 3.00
CA GLY A 77 1.86 -7.33 2.68
C GLY A 77 1.43 -6.30 1.64
N ILE A 78 0.59 -6.68 0.68
CA ILE A 78 0.06 -5.75 -0.33
C ILE A 78 -1.45 -5.73 -0.32
N VAL A 79 -2.02 -4.52 -0.36
CA VAL A 79 -3.45 -4.27 -0.62
C VAL A 79 -3.55 -3.58 -1.97
N PHE A 80 -4.13 -4.28 -2.94
CA PHE A 80 -4.33 -3.78 -4.29
C PHE A 80 -5.44 -2.73 -4.37
N GLN A 81 -5.46 -1.98 -5.47
CA GLN A 81 -6.60 -1.18 -5.85
C GLN A 81 -7.84 -2.09 -6.03
N PHE A 82 -8.98 -1.71 -5.46
CA PHE A 82 -10.23 -2.51 -5.47
C PHE A 82 -10.07 -3.92 -4.88
N PRO A 83 -9.65 -4.03 -3.60
CA PRO A 83 -9.35 -5.31 -2.96
C PRO A 83 -10.56 -6.23 -2.86
N GLU A 84 -11.79 -5.71 -2.95
CA GLU A 84 -13.03 -6.45 -2.99
C GLU A 84 -13.12 -7.47 -4.14
N ARG A 85 -12.32 -7.26 -5.19
CA ARG A 85 -12.24 -8.17 -6.35
C ARG A 85 -11.36 -9.39 -6.10
N HIS A 86 -10.64 -9.39 -4.98
CA HIS A 86 -9.65 -10.43 -4.66
C HIS A 86 -10.10 -11.32 -3.49
N PHE A 87 -11.27 -11.08 -2.89
CA PHE A 87 -11.80 -11.95 -1.84
C PHE A 87 -12.20 -13.29 -2.42
N CYS A 88 -11.69 -14.37 -1.84
CA CYS A 88 -11.90 -15.75 -2.24
C CYS A 88 -12.74 -16.53 -1.22
N GLY A 89 -12.76 -16.11 0.05
CA GLY A 89 -13.54 -16.74 1.12
C GLY A 89 -15.04 -16.44 1.01
N GLY A 90 -15.88 -17.39 1.26
CA GLY A 90 -17.33 -17.20 1.37
C GLY A 90 -17.73 -16.43 2.63
N THR A 91 -16.87 -16.44 3.66
CA THR A 91 -17.03 -15.74 4.94
C THR A 91 -15.76 -14.97 5.32
N ILE A 92 -15.89 -14.00 6.22
CA ILE A 92 -14.74 -13.24 6.77
C ILE A 92 -13.74 -14.21 7.42
N LEU A 93 -14.22 -15.24 8.12
CA LEU A 93 -13.34 -16.23 8.76
C LEU A 93 -12.54 -17.03 7.73
N GLU A 94 -13.19 -17.49 6.67
CA GLU A 94 -12.53 -18.23 5.59
C GLU A 94 -11.50 -17.35 4.90
N GLU A 95 -11.85 -16.08 4.58
CA GLU A 95 -10.94 -15.14 3.94
C GLU A 95 -9.67 -14.91 4.78
N LEU A 96 -9.81 -14.68 6.08
CA LEU A 96 -8.68 -14.46 6.98
C LEU A 96 -7.82 -15.71 7.18
N ARG A 97 -8.39 -16.90 7.01
CA ARG A 97 -7.68 -18.18 7.12
C ARG A 97 -7.04 -18.66 5.83
N LEU A 98 -7.23 -17.98 4.71
CA LEU A 98 -6.60 -18.36 3.45
C LEU A 98 -5.07 -18.37 3.60
N GLY A 99 -4.45 -19.53 3.34
CA GLY A 99 -3.03 -19.76 3.54
C GLY A 99 -2.58 -19.93 5.01
N HIS A 100 -3.49 -19.81 5.98
CA HIS A 100 -3.22 -19.88 7.42
C HIS A 100 -4.31 -20.69 8.16
N PRO A 101 -4.49 -21.98 7.89
CA PRO A 101 -5.61 -22.78 8.44
C PRO A 101 -5.59 -22.87 9.96
N ASP A 102 -4.40 -22.76 10.58
CA ASP A 102 -4.20 -22.90 12.03
C ASP A 102 -4.39 -21.59 12.81
N LEU A 103 -4.87 -20.53 12.15
CA LEU A 103 -5.13 -19.27 12.85
C LEU A 103 -6.18 -19.43 13.93
N THR A 104 -5.80 -19.03 15.14
CA THR A 104 -6.71 -19.02 16.29
C THR A 104 -7.77 -17.93 16.14
N SER A 105 -8.95 -18.15 16.73
CA SER A 105 -10.03 -17.15 16.73
C SER A 105 -9.60 -15.82 17.37
N ASP A 106 -8.70 -15.85 18.36
CA ASP A 106 -8.20 -14.64 19.02
C ASP A 106 -7.34 -13.80 18.07
N ARG A 107 -6.48 -14.42 17.25
CA ARG A 107 -5.71 -13.69 16.25
C ARG A 107 -6.61 -13.08 15.17
N VAL A 108 -7.63 -13.81 14.74
CA VAL A 108 -8.64 -13.31 13.81
C VAL A 108 -9.36 -12.09 14.38
N ARG A 109 -9.86 -12.18 15.63
CA ARG A 109 -10.53 -11.05 16.28
C ARG A 109 -9.61 -9.87 16.51
N LYS A 110 -8.35 -10.12 16.88
CA LYS A 110 -7.35 -9.06 17.05
C LYS A 110 -7.14 -8.30 15.73
N ALA A 111 -6.89 -8.99 14.62
CA ALA A 111 -6.69 -8.37 13.32
C ALA A 111 -7.92 -7.56 12.86
N LEU A 112 -9.13 -8.08 13.08
CA LEU A 112 -10.37 -7.32 12.81
C LEU A 112 -10.51 -6.10 13.73
N GLY A 113 -10.15 -6.22 15.01
CA GLY A 113 -10.16 -5.10 15.96
C GLY A 113 -9.21 -3.98 15.56
N GLU A 114 -8.00 -4.32 15.08
CA GLU A 114 -7.00 -3.35 14.61
C GLU A 114 -7.49 -2.49 13.43
N VAL A 115 -8.41 -3.02 12.62
CA VAL A 115 -9.03 -2.28 11.50
C VAL A 115 -10.45 -1.78 11.79
N GLY A 116 -10.91 -1.88 13.06
CA GLY A 116 -12.24 -1.41 13.47
C GLY A 116 -13.39 -2.25 12.92
N LEU A 117 -13.19 -3.56 12.77
CA LEU A 117 -14.19 -4.54 12.31
C LEU A 117 -14.47 -5.63 13.36
N GLY A 118 -14.05 -5.43 14.62
CA GLY A 118 -14.14 -6.43 15.68
C GLY A 118 -15.56 -6.90 16.02
N ASP A 119 -16.57 -6.07 15.77
CA ASP A 119 -17.98 -6.36 16.06
C ASP A 119 -18.68 -7.16 14.94
N LEU A 120 -18.03 -7.35 13.79
CA LEU A 120 -18.63 -8.10 12.68
C LEU A 120 -18.70 -9.59 12.99
N SER A 121 -19.78 -10.22 12.53
CA SER A 121 -19.89 -11.68 12.53
C SER A 121 -18.89 -12.29 11.57
N LEU A 122 -18.12 -13.26 12.04
CA LEU A 122 -17.13 -13.98 11.23
C LEU A 122 -17.78 -14.78 10.08
N GLN A 123 -19.09 -15.04 10.15
CA GLN A 123 -19.88 -15.73 9.12
C GLN A 123 -20.42 -14.77 8.06
N THR A 124 -20.21 -13.47 8.20
CA THR A 124 -20.61 -12.50 7.17
C THR A 124 -19.76 -12.70 5.91
N SER A 125 -20.42 -12.65 4.75
CA SER A 125 -19.70 -12.66 3.47
C SER A 125 -18.91 -11.37 3.28
N PRO A 126 -17.63 -11.43 2.82
CA PRO A 126 -16.87 -10.24 2.46
C PRO A 126 -17.60 -9.33 1.46
N HIS A 127 -18.34 -9.91 0.53
CA HIS A 127 -19.08 -9.16 -0.49
C HIS A 127 -20.34 -8.45 0.03
N ALA A 128 -20.81 -8.80 1.24
CA ALA A 128 -21.95 -8.12 1.88
C ALA A 128 -21.52 -6.86 2.65
N LEU A 129 -20.21 -6.60 2.77
CA LEU A 129 -19.65 -5.44 3.45
C LEU A 129 -19.74 -4.19 2.60
N SER A 130 -19.83 -3.01 3.25
CA SER A 130 -19.65 -1.73 2.55
C SER A 130 -18.23 -1.60 1.99
N GLY A 131 -18.04 -0.76 0.96
CA GLY A 131 -16.71 -0.57 0.34
C GLY A 131 -15.62 -0.19 1.34
N GLY A 132 -15.94 0.67 2.34
CA GLY A 132 -15.01 1.01 3.41
C GLY A 132 -14.70 -0.17 4.34
N GLN A 133 -15.69 -1.03 4.64
CA GLN A 133 -15.46 -2.25 5.41
C GLN A 133 -14.63 -3.27 4.63
N GLN A 134 -14.86 -3.39 3.32
CA GLN A 134 -14.08 -4.27 2.44
C GLN A 134 -12.59 -3.83 2.39
N ARG A 135 -12.32 -2.52 2.29
CA ARG A 135 -10.95 -1.99 2.39
C ARG A 135 -10.29 -2.37 3.72
N ARG A 136 -11.01 -2.18 4.83
CA ARG A 136 -10.51 -2.52 6.16
C ARG A 136 -10.33 -4.03 6.34
N LEU A 137 -11.22 -4.86 5.77
CA LEU A 137 -11.03 -6.30 5.76
C LEU A 137 -9.76 -6.71 4.98
N ALA A 138 -9.50 -6.12 3.82
CA ALA A 138 -8.29 -6.38 3.06
C ALA A 138 -7.01 -6.01 3.83
N LEU A 139 -7.05 -4.92 4.62
CA LEU A 139 -5.97 -4.62 5.56
C LEU A 139 -5.82 -5.70 6.62
N ALA A 140 -6.90 -6.17 7.26
CA ALA A 140 -6.85 -7.24 8.26
C ALA A 140 -6.25 -8.53 7.69
N VAL A 141 -6.61 -8.90 6.44
CA VAL A 141 -6.03 -10.06 5.74
C VAL A 141 -4.50 -9.93 5.63
N GLN A 142 -3.97 -8.75 5.38
CA GLN A 142 -2.53 -8.56 5.32
C GLN A 142 -1.90 -8.51 6.72
N LEU A 143 -2.51 -7.80 7.67
CA LEU A 143 -2.00 -7.66 9.04
C LEU A 143 -1.90 -8.98 9.79
N ILE A 144 -2.79 -9.94 9.50
CA ILE A 144 -2.77 -11.26 10.15
C ILE A 144 -1.47 -12.03 9.88
N ARG A 145 -0.80 -11.73 8.76
CA ARG A 145 0.50 -12.29 8.39
C ARG A 145 1.67 -11.61 9.13
N GLN A 146 1.40 -10.50 9.83
CA GLN A 146 2.40 -9.68 10.53
C GLN A 146 3.54 -9.20 9.60
N PRO A 147 3.25 -8.55 8.48
CA PRO A 147 4.26 -8.03 7.60
C PRO A 147 5.09 -6.95 8.31
N GLN A 148 6.32 -6.72 7.87
CA GLN A 148 7.12 -5.57 8.34
C GLN A 148 6.80 -4.31 7.55
N ILE A 149 6.37 -4.48 6.29
CA ILE A 149 6.01 -3.41 5.37
C ILE A 149 4.63 -3.70 4.80
N LEU A 150 3.75 -2.71 4.84
CA LEU A 150 2.43 -2.77 4.22
C LEU A 150 2.41 -1.84 3.01
N LEU A 151 2.19 -2.42 1.85
CA LEU A 151 2.11 -1.75 0.56
C LEU A 151 0.64 -1.51 0.21
N LEU A 152 0.29 -0.27 -0.16
CA LEU A 152 -1.10 0.11 -0.43
C LEU A 152 -1.17 0.79 -1.81
N ASP A 153 -1.82 0.12 -2.75
CA ASP A 153 -2.02 0.66 -4.10
C ASP A 153 -3.39 1.36 -4.17
N GLU A 154 -3.37 2.68 -4.33
CA GLU A 154 -4.54 3.55 -4.45
C GLU A 154 -5.62 3.29 -3.37
N PRO A 155 -5.27 3.27 -2.06
CA PRO A 155 -6.17 2.79 -1.02
C PRO A 155 -7.45 3.63 -0.84
N THR A 156 -7.43 4.90 -1.25
CA THR A 156 -8.56 5.83 -1.14
C THR A 156 -9.42 5.93 -2.41
N ALA A 157 -9.01 5.26 -3.50
CA ALA A 157 -9.72 5.32 -4.77
C ALA A 157 -11.15 4.76 -4.66
N GLY A 158 -12.14 5.49 -5.21
CA GLY A 158 -13.54 5.07 -5.21
C GLY A 158 -14.26 5.19 -3.86
N LEU A 159 -13.60 5.69 -2.81
CA LEU A 159 -14.23 5.96 -1.52
C LEU A 159 -14.82 7.38 -1.50
N ASP A 160 -15.96 7.55 -0.84
CA ASP A 160 -16.48 8.88 -0.51
C ASP A 160 -15.59 9.59 0.54
N TRP A 161 -15.82 10.88 0.74
CA TRP A 161 -15.02 11.70 1.63
C TRP A 161 -14.98 11.18 3.09
N SER A 162 -16.11 10.70 3.62
CA SER A 162 -16.20 10.17 4.98
C SER A 162 -15.37 8.90 5.13
N MET A 163 -15.51 7.97 4.18
CA MET A 163 -14.75 6.71 4.16
C MET A 163 -13.26 6.95 3.98
N ARG A 164 -12.85 7.91 3.12
CA ARG A 164 -11.44 8.31 2.96
C ARG A 164 -10.85 8.76 4.28
N ARG A 165 -11.52 9.67 5.01
CA ARG A 165 -11.03 10.15 6.31
C ARG A 165 -10.91 9.06 7.36
N GLN A 166 -11.87 8.13 7.41
CA GLN A 166 -11.80 6.98 8.31
C GLN A 166 -10.61 6.09 7.97
N LEU A 167 -10.35 5.83 6.69
CA LEU A 167 -9.19 5.04 6.25
C LEU A 167 -7.87 5.75 6.58
N VAL A 168 -7.76 7.04 6.30
CA VAL A 168 -6.56 7.84 6.63
C VAL A 168 -6.29 7.83 8.13
N SER A 169 -7.33 7.99 8.97
CA SER A 169 -7.20 7.88 10.43
C SER A 169 -6.71 6.49 10.86
N LEU A 170 -7.20 5.42 10.24
CA LEU A 170 -6.73 4.06 10.49
C LEU A 170 -5.26 3.90 10.09
N LEU A 171 -4.86 4.38 8.91
CA LEU A 171 -3.46 4.32 8.46
C LEU A 171 -2.51 5.11 9.39
N ALA A 172 -2.97 6.25 9.93
CA ALA A 172 -2.22 7.00 10.94
C ALA A 172 -1.98 6.21 12.23
N GLN A 173 -2.93 5.35 12.63
CA GLN A 173 -2.76 4.45 13.77
C GLN A 173 -1.82 3.28 13.41
N LEU A 174 -2.01 2.67 12.25
CA LEU A 174 -1.23 1.52 11.81
C LEU A 174 0.26 1.87 11.63
N LYS A 175 0.61 3.08 11.16
CA LYS A 175 2.02 3.47 10.95
C LYS A 175 2.86 3.47 12.24
N THR A 176 2.24 3.50 13.41
CA THR A 176 2.96 3.41 14.69
C THR A 176 3.54 2.01 14.95
N GLN A 177 3.06 1.00 14.25
CA GLN A 177 3.48 -0.40 14.39
C GLN A 177 4.09 -0.96 13.12
N TRP A 178 3.65 -0.51 11.96
CA TRP A 178 4.09 -0.99 10.64
C TRP A 178 4.70 0.12 9.80
N THR A 179 5.60 -0.25 8.91
CA THR A 179 6.08 0.64 7.86
C THR A 179 5.07 0.62 6.71
N LEU A 180 4.55 1.78 6.32
CA LEU A 180 3.53 1.89 5.28
C LEU A 180 4.12 2.57 4.05
N LEU A 181 3.93 2.00 2.86
CA LEU A 181 4.21 2.64 1.59
C LEU A 181 2.94 2.70 0.76
N VAL A 182 2.50 3.89 0.47
CA VAL A 182 1.26 4.16 -0.27
C VAL A 182 1.61 4.74 -1.63
N VAL A 183 1.00 4.24 -2.69
CA VAL A 183 1.02 4.91 -3.99
C VAL A 183 -0.36 5.46 -4.30
N SER A 184 -0.42 6.70 -4.81
CA SER A 184 -1.68 7.32 -5.19
C SER A 184 -1.48 8.40 -6.27
N HIS A 185 -2.51 8.61 -7.08
CA HIS A 185 -2.61 9.77 -7.98
C HIS A 185 -3.29 10.97 -7.30
N ASP A 186 -4.10 10.73 -6.24
CA ASP A 186 -4.74 11.73 -5.39
C ASP A 186 -4.40 11.43 -3.93
N ALA A 187 -3.39 12.10 -3.40
CA ALA A 187 -2.84 11.85 -2.09
C ALA A 187 -3.12 12.96 -1.07
N THR A 188 -4.05 13.87 -1.35
CA THR A 188 -4.27 15.09 -0.56
C THR A 188 -4.44 14.79 0.93
N GLU A 189 -5.33 13.86 1.28
CA GLU A 189 -5.56 13.47 2.68
C GLU A 189 -4.42 12.60 3.25
N LEU A 190 -3.79 11.77 2.41
CA LEU A 190 -2.68 10.90 2.81
C LEU A 190 -1.43 11.71 3.21
N LEU A 191 -1.21 12.85 2.57
CA LEU A 191 -0.11 13.76 2.92
C LEU A 191 -0.31 14.47 4.27
N GLU A 192 -1.49 14.39 4.89
CA GLU A 192 -1.69 14.87 6.26
C GLU A 192 -0.99 13.99 7.30
N ILE A 193 -0.80 12.72 6.99
CA ILE A 193 -0.21 11.71 7.86
C ILE A 193 1.13 11.17 7.37
N ALA A 194 1.59 11.60 6.18
CA ALA A 194 2.84 11.15 5.59
C ALA A 194 4.06 11.71 6.33
N ASP A 195 5.09 10.87 6.46
CA ASP A 195 6.40 11.24 7.02
C ASP A 195 7.40 11.50 5.88
N CYS A 196 7.29 10.78 4.77
CA CYS A 196 8.12 10.91 3.57
C CYS A 196 7.24 10.99 2.33
N ALA A 197 7.71 11.68 1.29
CA ALA A 197 6.97 11.77 0.04
C ALA A 197 7.90 11.76 -1.18
N TRP A 198 7.44 11.11 -2.24
CA TRP A 198 8.13 11.06 -3.53
C TRP A 198 7.15 11.31 -4.67
N GLN A 199 7.69 11.83 -5.76
CA GLN A 199 6.98 11.94 -7.02
C GLN A 199 7.62 11.00 -8.05
N ILE A 200 6.80 10.16 -8.68
CA ILE A 200 7.22 9.30 -9.79
C ILE A 200 6.70 9.87 -11.11
N SER A 201 7.60 9.97 -12.09
CA SER A 201 7.26 10.43 -13.43
C SER A 201 8.21 9.78 -14.44
N ASN A 202 7.66 9.24 -15.52
CA ASN A 202 8.42 8.56 -16.58
C ASN A 202 9.42 7.52 -16.03
N GLY A 203 8.97 6.71 -15.06
CA GLY A 203 9.78 5.66 -14.45
C GLY A 203 10.91 6.15 -13.52
N LYS A 204 10.98 7.43 -13.21
CA LYS A 204 11.98 8.02 -12.28
C LYS A 204 11.30 8.52 -11.02
N LEU A 205 11.93 8.28 -9.88
CA LEU A 205 11.46 8.72 -8.58
C LEU A 205 12.27 9.92 -8.08
N LYS A 206 11.59 10.91 -7.52
CA LYS A 206 12.22 12.06 -6.88
C LYS A 206 11.62 12.27 -5.51
N GLU A 207 12.45 12.35 -4.48
CA GLU A 207 12.02 12.74 -3.15
C GLU A 207 11.62 14.22 -3.14
N ILE A 208 10.50 14.52 -2.47
CA ILE A 208 9.96 15.88 -2.34
C ILE A 208 9.53 16.07 -0.88
N PRO A 209 9.87 17.23 -0.25
CA PRO A 209 9.34 17.54 1.08
C PRO A 209 7.81 17.44 1.09
N VAL A 210 7.25 16.77 2.11
CA VAL A 210 5.79 16.55 2.24
C VAL A 210 5.01 17.86 2.14
N ALA A 211 5.49 18.93 2.81
CA ALA A 211 4.85 20.25 2.78
C ALA A 211 4.82 20.86 1.36
N GLN A 212 5.89 20.67 0.59
CA GLN A 212 5.95 21.17 -0.80
C GLN A 212 4.98 20.41 -1.69
N LEU A 213 4.94 19.08 -1.57
CA LEU A 213 4.03 18.25 -2.37
C LEU A 213 2.57 18.55 -2.03
N LYS A 214 2.25 18.75 -0.75
CA LYS A 214 0.92 19.16 -0.29
C LYS A 214 0.48 20.48 -0.92
N ALA A 215 1.38 21.49 -0.94
CA ALA A 215 1.09 22.77 -1.56
C ALA A 215 0.84 22.65 -3.07
N GLN A 216 1.63 21.84 -3.78
CA GLN A 216 1.47 21.60 -5.21
C GLN A 216 0.09 20.98 -5.54
N LEU A 217 -0.33 19.94 -4.81
CA LEU A 217 -1.62 19.27 -5.04
C LEU A 217 -2.82 20.18 -4.73
N MET A 218 -2.73 21.03 -3.69
CA MET A 218 -3.78 22.00 -3.38
C MET A 218 -4.00 23.02 -4.52
N ILE A 219 -2.91 23.48 -5.16
CA ILE A 219 -2.99 24.39 -6.29
C ILE A 219 -3.65 23.70 -7.49
N THR A 220 -3.24 22.49 -7.80
CA THR A 220 -3.77 21.73 -8.94
C THR A 220 -5.28 21.46 -8.78
N ASN A 221 -5.71 21.07 -7.59
CA ASN A 221 -7.12 20.80 -7.30
C ASN A 221 -7.98 22.08 -7.33
N SER A 222 -7.42 23.25 -6.96
CA SER A 222 -8.15 24.53 -7.02
C SER A 222 -8.32 25.06 -8.45
N ILE A 223 -7.45 24.68 -9.38
CA ILE A 223 -7.56 25.04 -10.80
C ILE A 223 -8.53 24.12 -11.54
N GLY A 224 -8.50 22.82 -11.25
CA GLY A 224 -9.40 21.83 -11.85
C GLY A 224 -10.88 21.94 -11.43
N ALA A 225 -11.18 22.60 -10.31
CA ALA A 225 -12.54 22.81 -9.84
C ALA A 225 -13.25 24.05 -10.48
N LYS A 226 -12.56 24.81 -11.34
CA LYS A 226 -13.06 26.01 -12.01
C LYS A 226 -13.28 25.87 -13.53
N GLY A 227 -13.07 24.70 -14.05
CA GLY A 227 -13.39 24.33 -15.42
C GLY A 227 -14.46 23.25 -15.46
#